data_3083ebc10b16afe8c1ef7837fe00cbff
#
_entry.id   3083ebc10b16afe8c1ef7837fe00cbff
#
_cell.length_a   1.000
_cell.length_b   1.000
_cell.length_c   1.000
_cell.angle_alpha   90.00
_cell.angle_beta   90.00
_cell.angle_gamma   90.00
#
_symmetry.space_group_name_H-M   'P 1'
#
loop_
_entity.id
_entity.type
_entity.pdbx_description
1 polymer ?
#
loop_
_entity_poly.entity_id
_entity_poly.type
_entity_poly.pdbx_seq_one_letter_code
_entity_poly.pdbx_strand_id
1 'polypeptide(L)'
;MSLILALLLQVGPNPLSGGLPDDTLVRDRPARSGVPGEDGSATSAWLEQCFSQIAEDPARAHTMAQIRRNETKGADRVLANHCLGTAASELGLWEDARTAFIAAREETPLDETRARARFAALAGNAALASGDAEGAITWLIPAEADARAADAAALAALAAMDRARALVMLKRGEEALEALEAATTLAPERSEGWLLKATLLRRLERLAEAQTAIERAAVLAPGDPQVGLEAGVIAVLTGREAAARASWQSVLVLAPGSPQAITATDYLAQLGDAEETAAREEDSPPS
;
A
#
# COMPACT_ATOMS: atom_id res chain seq x y z
N MET A 1 3.01 22.57 -25.84
CA MET A 1 3.60 22.05 -24.58
C MET A 1 2.68 22.04 -23.36
N SER A 2 1.48 22.63 -23.33
CA SER A 2 0.81 22.86 -22.03
C SER A 2 -0.25 21.85 -21.60
N LEU A 3 -0.90 21.09 -22.49
CA LEU A 3 -2.02 20.21 -22.12
C LEU A 3 -1.58 18.81 -21.63
N ILE A 4 -0.55 18.26 -22.22
CA ILE A 4 -0.02 16.93 -21.85
C ILE A 4 0.59 16.99 -20.45
N LEU A 5 1.31 18.05 -20.12
CA LEU A 5 1.95 18.23 -18.82
C LEU A 5 0.92 18.30 -17.68
N ALA A 6 -0.21 18.97 -17.89
CA ALA A 6 -1.26 19.10 -16.88
C ALA A 6 -1.97 17.76 -16.58
N LEU A 7 -2.14 16.90 -17.61
CA LEU A 7 -2.77 15.59 -17.44
C LEU A 7 -1.84 14.61 -16.70
N LEU A 8 -0.55 14.63 -17.02
CA LEU A 8 0.45 13.74 -16.40
C LEU A 8 0.69 14.04 -14.93
N LEU A 9 0.43 15.26 -14.46
CA LEU A 9 0.56 15.63 -13.05
C LEU A 9 -0.60 15.10 -12.18
N GLN A 10 -1.74 14.74 -12.79
CA GLN A 10 -2.95 14.30 -12.06
C GLN A 10 -3.02 12.78 -11.89
N VAL A 11 -2.31 12.00 -12.72
CA VAL A 11 -2.36 10.54 -12.66
C VAL A 11 -1.23 10.04 -11.76
N GLY A 12 -1.59 9.59 -10.61
CA GLY A 12 -0.75 8.78 -9.71
C GLY A 12 -1.54 7.54 -9.33
N PRO A 13 -0.91 6.49 -8.83
CA PRO A 13 -1.63 5.35 -8.29
C PRO A 13 -2.70 5.87 -7.32
N ASN A 14 -3.92 5.38 -7.51
CA ASN A 14 -5.02 5.71 -6.60
C ASN A 14 -4.63 5.24 -5.19
N PRO A 15 -4.56 6.10 -4.17
CA PRO A 15 -4.18 5.69 -2.83
C PRO A 15 -5.13 4.63 -2.23
N LEU A 16 -6.31 4.45 -2.83
CA LEU A 16 -7.31 3.47 -2.41
C LEU A 16 -7.20 2.11 -3.12
N SER A 17 -6.30 1.96 -4.12
CA SER A 17 -6.12 0.69 -4.85
C SER A 17 -5.09 -0.26 -4.20
N GLY A 18 -4.49 0.13 -3.09
CA GLY A 18 -3.76 -0.81 -2.24
C GLY A 18 -4.75 -1.73 -1.55
N GLY A 19 -4.91 -2.95 -2.06
CA GLY A 19 -5.62 -4.01 -1.33
C GLY A 19 -5.07 -4.11 0.09
N LEU A 20 -5.91 -4.57 1.02
CA LEU A 20 -5.46 -4.90 2.39
C LEU A 20 -4.15 -5.69 2.29
N PRO A 21 -3.14 -5.42 3.14
CA PRO A 21 -1.89 -6.14 3.10
C PRO A 21 -2.16 -7.63 3.07
N ASP A 22 -1.65 -8.31 2.05
CA ASP A 22 -1.78 -9.75 1.89
C ASP A 22 -1.38 -10.41 3.23
N ASP A 23 -2.24 -11.24 3.80
CA ASP A 23 -2.12 -11.83 5.13
C ASP A 23 -1.00 -12.89 5.21
N THR A 24 -0.01 -12.80 4.30
CA THR A 24 1.20 -13.63 4.28
C THR A 24 1.98 -13.59 5.59
N LEU A 25 1.81 -12.52 6.39
CA LEU A 25 2.41 -12.40 7.73
C LEU A 25 1.81 -13.37 8.76
N VAL A 26 0.68 -14.02 8.46
CA VAL A 26 0.10 -15.07 9.32
C VAL A 26 0.70 -16.44 8.96
N ARG A 27 1.09 -16.69 7.70
CA ARG A 27 1.61 -17.99 7.25
C ARG A 27 3.01 -18.32 7.75
N ASP A 28 3.85 -17.33 8.05
CA ASP A 28 5.26 -17.54 8.41
C ASP A 28 5.50 -17.49 9.93
N ARG A 29 4.47 -17.70 10.74
CA ARG A 29 4.67 -17.79 12.19
C ARG A 29 5.32 -19.15 12.51
N PRO A 30 6.61 -19.18 12.98
CA PRO A 30 7.17 -20.42 13.49
C PRO A 30 6.30 -20.91 14.65
N ALA A 31 5.95 -22.20 14.62
CA ALA A 31 5.21 -22.83 15.71
C ALA A 31 5.94 -22.56 17.04
N ARG A 32 5.26 -21.90 17.98
CA ARG A 32 5.77 -21.77 19.35
C ARG A 32 5.97 -23.17 19.91
N SER A 33 7.21 -23.60 20.06
CA SER A 33 7.59 -24.77 20.87
C SER A 33 7.44 -24.38 22.35
N GLY A 34 6.23 -24.55 22.86
CA GLY A 34 5.91 -24.34 24.27
C GLY A 34 4.58 -24.99 24.57
N VAL A 35 4.64 -26.10 25.31
CA VAL A 35 3.56 -26.84 25.96
C VAL A 35 2.17 -26.78 25.29
N PRO A 36 1.59 -27.88 24.79
CA PRO A 36 0.26 -27.90 24.22
C PRO A 36 -0.78 -27.65 25.33
N GLY A 37 -1.21 -26.40 25.47
CA GLY A 37 -2.48 -26.09 26.09
C GLY A 37 -3.54 -26.28 25.01
N GLU A 38 -4.51 -27.14 25.23
CA GLU A 38 -5.64 -27.42 24.33
C GLU A 38 -6.38 -26.12 23.91
N ASP A 39 -6.31 -25.07 24.73
CA ASP A 39 -6.97 -23.79 24.50
C ASP A 39 -6.36 -22.96 23.33
N GLY A 40 -5.04 -23.01 23.11
CA GLY A 40 -4.38 -22.26 22.03
C GLY A 40 -4.67 -22.80 20.63
N SER A 41 -4.89 -24.12 20.51
CA SER A 41 -5.26 -24.80 19.27
C SER A 41 -6.70 -24.46 18.85
N ALA A 42 -7.63 -24.45 19.80
CA ALA A 42 -9.04 -24.14 19.54
C ALA A 42 -9.24 -22.66 19.17
N THR A 43 -8.49 -21.78 19.78
CA THR A 43 -8.51 -20.34 19.51
C THR A 43 -7.99 -20.02 18.10
N SER A 44 -6.89 -20.65 17.68
CA SER A 44 -6.37 -20.54 16.30
C SER A 44 -7.35 -21.08 15.27
N ALA A 45 -7.95 -22.26 15.53
CA ALA A 45 -8.93 -22.86 14.63
C ALA A 45 -10.19 -22.01 14.45
N TRP A 46 -10.64 -21.32 15.51
CA TRP A 46 -11.76 -20.40 15.40
C TRP A 46 -11.43 -19.20 14.49
N LEU A 47 -10.23 -18.64 14.59
CA LEU A 47 -9.82 -17.51 13.74
C LEU A 47 -9.72 -17.92 12.27
N GLU A 48 -9.15 -19.11 12.00
CA GLU A 48 -9.11 -19.67 10.64
C GLU A 48 -10.52 -19.89 10.08
N GLN A 49 -11.43 -20.42 10.88
CA GLN A 49 -12.85 -20.56 10.51
C GLN A 49 -13.49 -19.20 10.23
N CYS A 50 -13.17 -18.17 11.03
CA CYS A 50 -13.66 -16.82 10.78
C CYS A 50 -13.19 -16.30 9.42
N PHE A 51 -11.90 -16.40 9.09
CA PHE A 51 -11.38 -15.94 7.82
C PHE A 51 -11.96 -16.70 6.63
N SER A 52 -12.17 -18.02 6.76
CA SER A 52 -12.90 -18.78 5.75
C SER A 52 -14.32 -18.25 5.56
N GLN A 53 -15.00 -17.95 6.68
CA GLN A 53 -16.36 -17.41 6.64
C GLN A 53 -16.40 -15.98 6.04
N ILE A 54 -15.37 -15.15 6.26
CA ILE A 54 -15.28 -13.83 5.62
C ILE A 54 -15.25 -13.98 4.10
N ALA A 55 -14.49 -14.94 3.58
CA ALA A 55 -14.38 -15.18 2.14
C ALA A 55 -15.71 -15.67 1.53
N GLU A 56 -16.56 -16.35 2.29
CA GLU A 56 -17.86 -16.86 1.84
C GLU A 56 -18.99 -15.86 2.04
N ASP A 57 -19.08 -15.29 3.25
CA ASP A 57 -20.15 -14.39 3.69
C ASP A 57 -19.63 -13.46 4.79
N PRO A 58 -19.08 -12.28 4.44
CA PRO A 58 -18.51 -11.35 5.41
C PRO A 58 -19.56 -10.81 6.42
N ALA A 59 -20.84 -10.72 6.06
CA ALA A 59 -21.87 -10.25 6.96
C ALA A 59 -22.15 -11.28 8.08
N ARG A 60 -22.14 -12.57 7.72
CA ARG A 60 -22.25 -13.65 8.70
C ARG A 60 -21.02 -13.71 9.61
N ALA A 61 -19.82 -13.59 9.05
CA ALA A 61 -18.58 -13.54 9.83
C ALA A 61 -18.58 -12.37 10.82
N HIS A 62 -19.02 -11.19 10.39
CA HIS A 62 -19.16 -9.99 11.22
C HIS A 62 -20.08 -10.28 12.43
N THR A 63 -21.26 -10.86 12.18
CA THR A 63 -22.21 -11.21 13.24
C THR A 63 -21.63 -12.23 14.22
N MET A 64 -20.98 -13.30 13.71
CA MET A 64 -20.32 -14.32 14.54
C MET A 64 -19.22 -13.70 15.42
N ALA A 65 -18.39 -12.84 14.86
CA ALA A 65 -17.32 -12.17 15.58
C ALA A 65 -17.87 -11.23 16.67
N GLN A 66 -18.96 -10.54 16.38
CA GLN A 66 -19.62 -9.66 17.35
C GLN A 66 -20.17 -10.43 18.55
N ILE A 67 -20.79 -11.60 18.32
CA ILE A 67 -21.26 -12.48 19.38
C ILE A 67 -20.08 -12.95 20.23
N ARG A 68 -19.03 -13.52 19.60
CA ARG A 68 -17.86 -14.02 20.32
C ARG A 68 -17.14 -12.93 21.12
N ARG A 69 -17.01 -11.72 20.57
CA ARG A 69 -16.44 -10.57 21.29
C ARG A 69 -17.17 -10.31 22.61
N ASN A 70 -18.50 -10.42 22.61
CA ASN A 70 -19.30 -10.17 23.80
C ASN A 70 -19.23 -11.32 24.83
N GLU A 71 -18.96 -12.54 24.38
CA GLU A 71 -18.92 -13.74 25.21
C GLU A 71 -17.53 -14.05 25.77
N THR A 72 -16.47 -13.45 25.21
CA THR A 72 -15.08 -13.80 25.54
C THR A 72 -14.31 -12.62 26.18
N LYS A 73 -13.13 -12.91 26.71
CA LYS A 73 -12.18 -11.95 27.30
C LYS A 73 -10.75 -12.33 26.93
N GLY A 74 -9.81 -11.41 27.14
CA GLY A 74 -8.38 -11.64 26.91
C GLY A 74 -8.08 -12.05 25.46
N ALA A 75 -7.22 -13.04 25.26
CA ALA A 75 -6.77 -13.47 23.95
C ALA A 75 -7.91 -13.84 22.97
N ASP A 76 -8.93 -14.51 23.45
CA ASP A 76 -10.10 -14.87 22.65
C ASP A 76 -10.85 -13.63 22.14
N ARG A 77 -10.98 -12.60 22.97
CA ARG A 77 -11.63 -11.35 22.56
C ARG A 77 -10.75 -10.53 21.61
N VAL A 78 -9.43 -10.58 21.76
CA VAL A 78 -8.50 -10.00 20.78
C VAL A 78 -8.74 -10.61 19.39
N LEU A 79 -8.85 -11.96 19.31
CA LEU A 79 -9.11 -12.64 18.03
C LEU A 79 -10.52 -12.35 17.50
N ALA A 80 -11.52 -12.25 18.39
CA ALA A 80 -12.87 -11.86 17.99
C ALA A 80 -12.90 -10.43 17.41
N ASN A 81 -12.19 -9.48 18.02
CA ASN A 81 -12.05 -8.14 17.49
C ASN A 81 -11.27 -8.09 16.17
N HIS A 82 -10.24 -8.94 16.00
CA HIS A 82 -9.53 -9.08 14.74
C HIS A 82 -10.45 -9.56 13.62
N CYS A 83 -11.19 -10.66 13.85
CA CYS A 83 -12.18 -11.15 12.90
C CYS A 83 -13.25 -10.09 12.58
N LEU A 84 -13.77 -9.42 13.60
CA LEU A 84 -14.79 -8.38 13.45
C LEU A 84 -14.31 -7.23 12.59
N GLY A 85 -13.10 -6.72 12.85
CA GLY A 85 -12.50 -5.64 12.07
C GLY A 85 -12.26 -6.03 10.61
N THR A 86 -11.78 -7.26 10.37
CA THR A 86 -11.56 -7.74 9.00
C THR A 86 -12.88 -7.91 8.26
N ALA A 87 -13.90 -8.53 8.87
CA ALA A 87 -15.22 -8.67 8.27
C ALA A 87 -15.88 -7.30 8.00
N ALA A 88 -15.74 -6.35 8.92
CA ALA A 88 -16.23 -4.99 8.74
C ALA A 88 -15.52 -4.28 7.57
N SER A 89 -14.21 -4.50 7.41
CA SER A 89 -13.45 -3.96 6.27
C SER A 89 -13.96 -4.48 4.93
N GLU A 90 -14.23 -5.78 4.82
CA GLU A 90 -14.80 -6.39 3.60
C GLU A 90 -16.21 -5.85 3.27
N LEU A 91 -16.95 -5.44 4.29
CA LEU A 91 -18.27 -4.81 4.15
C LEU A 91 -18.21 -3.31 3.88
N GLY A 92 -17.03 -2.68 3.89
CA GLY A 92 -16.86 -1.24 3.78
C GLY A 92 -17.30 -0.46 5.03
N LEU A 93 -17.49 -1.14 6.17
CA LEU A 93 -17.87 -0.56 7.46
C LEU A 93 -16.61 -0.06 8.20
N TRP A 94 -15.95 0.95 7.61
CA TRP A 94 -14.60 1.37 8.02
C TRP A 94 -14.50 1.85 9.47
N GLU A 95 -15.50 2.54 9.99
CA GLU A 95 -15.54 2.99 11.38
C GLU A 95 -15.66 1.82 12.37
N ASP A 96 -16.47 0.80 12.03
CA ASP A 96 -16.60 -0.42 12.83
C ASP A 96 -15.28 -1.22 12.78
N ALA A 97 -14.66 -1.31 11.60
CA ALA A 97 -13.37 -1.94 11.41
C ALA A 97 -12.29 -1.28 12.29
N ARG A 98 -12.19 0.05 12.21
CA ARG A 98 -11.28 0.85 13.03
C ARG A 98 -11.49 0.58 14.52
N THR A 99 -12.72 0.66 14.98
CA THR A 99 -13.09 0.44 16.38
C THR A 99 -12.70 -0.95 16.86
N ALA A 100 -12.94 -1.98 16.05
CA ALA A 100 -12.60 -3.36 16.37
C ALA A 100 -11.08 -3.56 16.43
N PHE A 101 -10.30 -3.01 15.49
CA PHE A 101 -8.84 -3.12 15.52
C PHE A 101 -8.21 -2.35 16.68
N ILE A 102 -8.75 -1.18 17.05
CA ILE A 102 -8.33 -0.44 18.24
C ILE A 102 -8.55 -1.29 19.49
N ALA A 103 -9.75 -1.88 19.63
CA ALA A 103 -10.06 -2.76 20.76
C ALA A 103 -9.14 -3.98 20.81
N ALA A 104 -8.82 -4.61 19.66
CA ALA A 104 -7.86 -5.69 19.59
C ALA A 104 -6.48 -5.27 20.08
N ARG A 105 -5.99 -4.07 19.67
CA ARG A 105 -4.72 -3.55 20.10
C ARG A 105 -4.67 -3.25 21.60
N GLU A 106 -5.72 -2.64 22.14
CA GLU A 106 -5.79 -2.26 23.55
C GLU A 106 -5.81 -3.46 24.49
N GLU A 107 -6.45 -4.57 24.07
CA GLU A 107 -6.49 -5.81 24.83
C GLU A 107 -5.27 -6.72 24.61
N THR A 108 -4.45 -6.44 23.60
CA THR A 108 -3.19 -7.16 23.37
C THR A 108 -2.16 -6.77 24.42
N PRO A 109 -1.49 -7.73 25.09
CA PRO A 109 -0.43 -7.46 26.06
C PRO A 109 0.64 -6.50 25.56
N LEU A 110 1.19 -5.67 26.45
CA LEU A 110 2.15 -4.62 26.08
C LEU A 110 3.47 -5.17 25.52
N ASP A 111 3.86 -6.37 25.92
CA ASP A 111 5.05 -7.07 25.46
C ASP A 111 4.85 -7.76 24.10
N GLU A 112 3.60 -7.92 23.65
CA GLU A 112 3.29 -8.42 22.31
C GLU A 112 3.33 -7.30 21.25
N THR A 113 4.47 -6.59 21.18
CA THR A 113 4.66 -5.39 20.35
C THR A 113 4.33 -5.64 18.87
N ARG A 114 4.68 -6.79 18.31
CA ARG A 114 4.36 -7.14 16.91
C ARG A 114 2.85 -7.23 16.65
N ALA A 115 2.09 -7.85 17.56
CA ALA A 115 0.64 -7.94 17.43
C ALA A 115 -0.01 -6.55 17.58
N ARG A 116 0.46 -5.76 18.54
CA ARG A 116 0.02 -4.38 18.75
C ARG A 116 0.28 -3.50 17.53
N ALA A 117 1.47 -3.63 16.91
CA ALA A 117 1.82 -2.94 15.67
C ALA A 117 0.85 -3.27 14.54
N ARG A 118 0.54 -4.56 14.37
CA ARG A 118 -0.38 -5.04 13.34
C ARG A 118 -1.78 -4.44 13.51
N PHE A 119 -2.34 -4.49 14.71
CA PHE A 119 -3.67 -3.93 14.95
C PHE A 119 -3.71 -2.41 14.81
N ALA A 120 -2.65 -1.70 15.20
CA ALA A 120 -2.53 -0.27 14.95
C ALA A 120 -2.48 0.05 13.44
N ALA A 121 -1.72 -0.73 12.65
CA ALA A 121 -1.67 -0.56 11.19
C ALA A 121 -3.04 -0.81 10.56
N LEU A 122 -3.76 -1.86 10.96
CA LEU A 122 -5.11 -2.16 10.48
C LEU A 122 -6.11 -1.04 10.84
N ALA A 123 -6.02 -0.48 12.06
CA ALA A 123 -6.85 0.66 12.46
C ALA A 123 -6.54 1.91 11.61
N GLY A 124 -5.25 2.17 11.35
CA GLY A 124 -4.81 3.24 10.46
C GLY A 124 -5.31 3.08 9.03
N ASN A 125 -5.27 1.84 8.51
CA ASN A 125 -5.76 1.54 7.16
C ASN A 125 -7.28 1.68 7.05
N ALA A 126 -8.04 1.29 8.08
CA ALA A 126 -9.47 1.52 8.12
C ALA A 126 -9.79 3.03 8.12
N ALA A 127 -9.01 3.83 8.85
CA ALA A 127 -9.13 5.30 8.82
C ALA A 127 -8.81 5.88 7.43
N LEU A 128 -7.75 5.41 6.75
CA LEU A 128 -7.45 5.80 5.37
C LEU A 128 -8.60 5.47 4.43
N ALA A 129 -9.18 4.28 4.55
CA ALA A 129 -10.28 3.84 3.70
C ALA A 129 -11.57 4.66 3.92
N SER A 130 -11.79 5.17 5.15
CA SER A 130 -12.89 6.11 5.44
C SER A 130 -12.60 7.55 5.03
N GLY A 131 -11.38 7.87 4.58
CA GLY A 131 -10.94 9.22 4.24
C GLY A 131 -10.45 10.05 5.44
N ASP A 132 -10.36 9.46 6.64
CA ASP A 132 -9.85 10.11 7.85
C ASP A 132 -8.32 10.02 7.91
N ALA A 133 -7.65 10.87 7.15
CA ALA A 133 -6.20 10.87 7.06
C ALA A 133 -5.50 11.25 8.38
N GLU A 134 -6.06 12.16 9.18
CA GLU A 134 -5.51 12.51 10.50
C GLU A 134 -5.68 11.35 11.50
N GLY A 135 -6.84 10.69 11.48
CA GLY A 135 -7.08 9.47 12.25
C GLY A 135 -6.13 8.34 11.86
N ALA A 136 -5.82 8.21 10.57
CA ALA A 136 -4.84 7.23 10.09
C ALA A 136 -3.44 7.49 10.67
N ILE A 137 -2.95 8.72 10.64
CA ILE A 137 -1.64 9.09 11.20
C ILE A 137 -1.58 8.76 12.70
N THR A 138 -2.67 9.01 13.43
CA THR A 138 -2.77 8.72 14.86
C THR A 138 -2.45 7.25 15.19
N TRP A 139 -2.81 6.33 14.30
CA TRP A 139 -2.58 4.89 14.49
C TRP A 139 -1.35 4.35 13.76
N LEU A 140 -0.95 4.95 12.64
CA LEU A 140 0.21 4.50 11.88
C LEU A 140 1.56 4.84 12.54
N ILE A 141 1.64 5.97 13.28
CA ILE A 141 2.83 6.28 14.07
C ILE A 141 3.11 5.21 15.13
N PRO A 142 2.18 4.87 16.05
CA PRO A 142 2.41 3.78 16.99
C PRO A 142 2.59 2.41 16.31
N ALA A 143 1.96 2.16 15.17
CA ALA A 143 2.19 0.93 14.40
C ALA A 143 3.66 0.81 13.97
N GLU A 144 4.23 1.87 13.41
CA GLU A 144 5.64 1.92 13.02
C GLU A 144 6.57 1.75 14.23
N ALA A 145 6.29 2.43 15.34
CA ALA A 145 7.10 2.36 16.56
C ALA A 145 7.08 0.96 17.18
N ASP A 146 5.89 0.36 17.36
CA ASP A 146 5.73 -0.99 17.92
C ASP A 146 6.37 -2.05 16.99
N ALA A 147 6.27 -1.88 15.65
CA ALA A 147 6.90 -2.78 14.69
C ALA A 147 8.43 -2.73 14.76
N ARG A 148 9.02 -1.53 14.92
CA ARG A 148 10.47 -1.37 15.14
C ARG A 148 10.92 -2.01 16.45
N ALA A 149 10.14 -1.83 17.52
CA ALA A 149 10.43 -2.46 18.81
C ALA A 149 10.34 -4.01 18.77
N ALA A 150 9.59 -4.54 17.81
CA ALA A 150 9.45 -5.98 17.58
C ALA A 150 10.46 -6.54 16.56
N ASP A 151 11.44 -5.77 16.10
CA ASP A 151 12.36 -6.10 15.00
C ASP A 151 11.62 -6.56 13.72
N ALA A 152 10.42 -6.02 13.49
CA ALA A 152 9.55 -6.35 12.36
C ALA A 152 9.68 -5.29 11.25
N ALA A 153 10.87 -5.20 10.62
CA ALA A 153 11.20 -4.17 9.65
C ALA A 153 10.18 -4.06 8.50
N ALA A 154 9.71 -5.20 7.97
CA ALA A 154 8.71 -5.21 6.90
C ALA A 154 7.37 -4.59 7.34
N LEU A 155 6.91 -4.86 8.56
CA LEU A 155 5.69 -4.27 9.12
C LEU A 155 5.87 -2.77 9.37
N ALA A 156 7.03 -2.36 9.89
CA ALA A 156 7.36 -0.94 10.08
C ALA A 156 7.38 -0.18 8.73
N ALA A 157 7.94 -0.78 7.68
CA ALA A 157 7.94 -0.22 6.35
C ALA A 157 6.52 -0.06 5.77
N LEU A 158 5.65 -1.05 5.95
CA LEU A 158 4.24 -0.96 5.55
C LEU A 158 3.53 0.19 6.26
N ALA A 159 3.66 0.29 7.59
CA ALA A 159 3.06 1.37 8.35
C ALA A 159 3.58 2.76 7.92
N ALA A 160 4.89 2.87 7.60
CA ALA A 160 5.47 4.09 7.08
C ALA A 160 4.94 4.47 5.69
N MET A 161 4.75 3.50 4.78
CA MET A 161 4.12 3.73 3.48
C MET A 161 2.66 4.20 3.62
N ASP A 162 1.89 3.58 4.51
CA ASP A 162 0.50 3.98 4.76
C ASP A 162 0.43 5.37 5.40
N ARG A 163 1.36 5.70 6.31
CA ARG A 163 1.50 7.05 6.85
C ARG A 163 1.82 8.07 5.75
N ALA A 164 2.67 7.72 4.80
CA ALA A 164 2.94 8.58 3.65
C ALA A 164 1.67 8.83 2.81
N ARG A 165 0.83 7.80 2.60
CA ARG A 165 -0.45 7.96 1.90
C ARG A 165 -1.38 8.95 2.62
N ALA A 166 -1.49 8.83 3.96
CA ALA A 166 -2.26 9.75 4.78
C ALA A 166 -1.74 11.19 4.66
N LEU A 167 -0.42 11.38 4.74
CA LEU A 167 0.23 12.68 4.62
C LEU A 167 0.03 13.31 3.23
N VAL A 168 0.05 12.50 2.16
CA VAL A 168 -0.28 12.97 0.81
C VAL A 168 -1.72 13.45 0.71
N MET A 169 -2.68 12.75 1.32
CA MET A 169 -4.08 13.18 1.38
C MET A 169 -4.22 14.54 2.07
N LEU A 170 -3.41 14.82 3.09
CA LEU A 170 -3.35 16.09 3.81
C LEU A 170 -2.50 17.16 3.11
N LYS A 171 -1.94 16.87 1.93
CA LYS A 171 -1.03 17.75 1.18
C LYS A 171 0.28 18.08 1.94
N ARG A 172 0.69 17.22 2.86
CA ARG A 172 1.93 17.32 3.65
C ARG A 172 3.06 16.56 2.96
N GLY A 173 3.45 17.04 1.75
CA GLY A 173 4.32 16.30 0.82
C GLY A 173 5.71 15.99 1.36
N GLU A 174 6.38 16.94 2.02
CA GLU A 174 7.73 16.71 2.56
C GLU A 174 7.72 15.68 3.71
N GLU A 175 6.72 15.73 4.59
CA GLU A 175 6.57 14.75 5.65
C GLU A 175 6.24 13.34 5.10
N ALA A 176 5.47 13.29 4.00
CA ALA A 176 5.23 12.04 3.30
C ALA A 176 6.52 11.47 2.68
N LEU A 177 7.40 12.33 2.19
CA LEU A 177 8.70 11.91 1.67
C LEU A 177 9.59 11.33 2.77
N GLU A 178 9.66 11.96 3.94
CA GLU A 178 10.36 11.41 5.11
C GLU A 178 9.84 10.02 5.50
N ALA A 179 8.51 9.83 5.45
CA ALA A 179 7.90 8.54 5.71
C ALA A 179 8.30 7.47 4.68
N LEU A 180 8.38 7.83 3.39
CA LEU A 180 8.81 6.92 2.33
C LEU A 180 10.33 6.64 2.37
N GLU A 181 11.13 7.58 2.82
CA GLU A 181 12.55 7.35 3.08
C GLU A 181 12.76 6.35 4.20
N ALA A 182 12.00 6.46 5.28
CA ALA A 182 11.99 5.47 6.35
C ALA A 182 11.55 4.09 5.82
N ALA A 183 10.49 4.01 5.02
CA ALA A 183 10.00 2.77 4.43
C ALA A 183 11.03 2.08 3.53
N THR A 184 11.67 2.84 2.62
CA THR A 184 12.68 2.30 1.70
C THR A 184 14.00 1.93 2.41
N THR A 185 14.28 2.51 3.56
CA THR A 185 15.41 2.13 4.43
C THR A 185 15.12 0.83 5.19
N LEU A 186 13.91 0.66 5.69
CA LEU A 186 13.48 -0.51 6.47
C LEU A 186 13.29 -1.77 5.60
N ALA A 187 12.81 -1.60 4.37
CA ALA A 187 12.56 -2.68 3.42
C ALA A 187 13.04 -2.28 2.02
N PRO A 188 14.37 -2.21 1.78
CA PRO A 188 14.95 -1.75 0.52
C PRO A 188 14.67 -2.68 -0.67
N GLU A 189 14.24 -3.91 -0.41
CA GLU A 189 13.83 -4.91 -1.40
C GLU A 189 12.37 -4.77 -1.84
N ARG A 190 11.56 -3.95 -1.16
CA ARG A 190 10.14 -3.76 -1.48
C ARG A 190 9.97 -2.69 -2.55
N SER A 191 9.60 -3.10 -3.77
CA SER A 191 9.42 -2.22 -4.92
C SER A 191 8.35 -1.14 -4.70
N GLU A 192 7.28 -1.45 -3.97
CA GLU A 192 6.17 -0.54 -3.67
C GLU A 192 6.63 0.75 -2.99
N GLY A 193 7.53 0.65 -2.00
CA GLY A 193 8.08 1.82 -1.32
C GLY A 193 8.81 2.76 -2.27
N TRP A 194 9.60 2.20 -3.20
CA TRP A 194 10.32 2.96 -4.22
C TRP A 194 9.38 3.57 -5.26
N LEU A 195 8.34 2.85 -5.68
CA LEU A 195 7.31 3.37 -6.59
C LEU A 195 6.56 4.56 -5.97
N LEU A 196 6.12 4.43 -4.72
CA LEU A 196 5.45 5.53 -4.01
C LEU A 196 6.37 6.74 -3.85
N LYS A 197 7.67 6.50 -3.52
CA LYS A 197 8.67 7.56 -3.43
C LYS A 197 8.88 8.27 -4.77
N ALA A 198 8.99 7.51 -5.87
CA ALA A 198 9.14 8.07 -7.21
C ALA A 198 7.95 8.94 -7.59
N THR A 199 6.72 8.45 -7.36
CA THR A 199 5.49 9.16 -7.65
C THR A 199 5.37 10.46 -6.84
N LEU A 200 5.73 10.42 -5.55
CA LEU A 200 5.71 11.63 -4.71
C LEU A 200 6.76 12.65 -5.16
N LEU A 201 8.00 12.21 -5.40
CA LEU A 201 9.09 13.07 -5.89
C LEU A 201 8.73 13.73 -7.22
N ARG A 202 8.09 12.99 -8.15
CA ARG A 202 7.57 13.57 -9.39
C ARG A 202 6.55 14.67 -9.14
N ARG A 203 5.61 14.46 -8.20
CA ARG A 203 4.60 15.47 -7.82
C ARG A 203 5.20 16.70 -7.15
N LEU A 204 6.34 16.54 -6.47
CA LEU A 204 7.13 17.61 -5.88
C LEU A 204 8.12 18.24 -6.91
N GLU A 205 8.02 17.87 -8.19
CA GLU A 205 8.89 18.34 -9.28
C GLU A 205 10.39 18.00 -9.10
N ARG A 206 10.72 17.08 -8.18
CA ARG A 206 12.07 16.58 -7.92
C ARG A 206 12.40 15.42 -8.87
N LEU A 207 12.40 15.73 -10.19
CA LEU A 207 12.42 14.73 -11.27
C LEU A 207 13.68 13.86 -11.29
N ALA A 208 14.86 14.39 -10.96
CA ALA A 208 16.10 13.60 -10.91
C ALA A 208 16.05 12.52 -9.82
N GLU A 209 15.51 12.84 -8.66
CA GLU A 209 15.34 11.90 -7.56
C GLU A 209 14.21 10.89 -7.85
N ALA A 210 13.13 11.35 -8.48
CA ALA A 210 12.07 10.49 -8.97
C ALA A 210 12.59 9.42 -9.92
N GLN A 211 13.49 9.81 -10.84
CA GLN A 211 14.15 8.90 -11.77
C GLN A 211 14.96 7.82 -11.02
N THR A 212 15.77 8.21 -10.05
CA THR A 212 16.55 7.25 -9.23
C THR A 212 15.64 6.28 -8.49
N ALA A 213 14.54 6.76 -7.93
CA ALA A 213 13.60 5.93 -7.19
C ALA A 213 12.84 4.94 -8.11
N ILE A 214 12.39 5.39 -9.29
CA ILE A 214 11.67 4.52 -10.22
C ILE A 214 12.58 3.45 -10.85
N GLU A 215 13.84 3.77 -11.11
CA GLU A 215 14.84 2.79 -11.56
C GLU A 215 15.03 1.68 -10.53
N ARG A 216 15.05 2.04 -9.24
CA ARG A 216 15.13 1.04 -8.18
C ARG A 216 13.87 0.17 -8.12
N ALA A 217 12.67 0.75 -8.25
CA ALA A 217 11.41 -0.01 -8.33
C ALA A 217 11.41 -0.97 -9.53
N ALA A 218 11.88 -0.51 -10.71
CA ALA A 218 11.93 -1.31 -11.93
C ALA A 218 12.91 -2.52 -11.82
N VAL A 219 14.03 -2.36 -11.13
CA VAL A 219 14.95 -3.47 -10.85
C VAL A 219 14.32 -4.51 -9.95
N LEU A 220 13.54 -4.09 -8.95
CA LEU A 220 12.89 -4.98 -7.98
C LEU A 220 11.64 -5.67 -8.53
N ALA A 221 10.90 -5.00 -9.41
CA ALA A 221 9.65 -5.49 -9.99
C ALA A 221 9.55 -5.14 -11.48
N PRO A 222 10.37 -5.77 -12.35
CA PRO A 222 10.42 -5.41 -13.77
C PRO A 222 9.14 -5.73 -14.55
N GLY A 223 8.27 -6.59 -14.00
CA GLY A 223 6.97 -6.95 -14.58
C GLY A 223 5.78 -6.18 -14.02
N ASP A 224 6.00 -5.25 -13.09
CA ASP A 224 4.92 -4.49 -12.47
C ASP A 224 4.42 -3.39 -13.44
N PRO A 225 3.16 -3.45 -13.90
CA PRO A 225 2.62 -2.46 -14.83
C PRO A 225 2.51 -1.05 -14.23
N GLN A 226 2.41 -0.91 -12.91
CA GLN A 226 2.40 0.39 -12.26
C GLN A 226 3.79 1.05 -12.31
N VAL A 227 4.83 0.26 -12.10
CA VAL A 227 6.22 0.73 -12.23
C VAL A 227 6.51 1.15 -13.66
N GLY A 228 6.12 0.34 -14.67
CA GLY A 228 6.28 0.68 -16.07
C GLY A 228 5.53 1.95 -16.48
N LEU A 229 4.30 2.11 -16.00
CA LEU A 229 3.50 3.30 -16.28
C LEU A 229 4.14 4.56 -15.70
N GLU A 230 4.54 4.55 -14.43
CA GLU A 230 5.17 5.70 -13.76
C GLU A 230 6.55 6.02 -14.35
N ALA A 231 7.34 4.99 -14.73
CA ALA A 231 8.62 5.18 -15.38
C ALA A 231 8.49 5.95 -16.70
N GLY A 232 7.47 5.61 -17.50
CA GLY A 232 7.16 6.35 -18.72
C GLY A 232 6.78 7.81 -18.45
N VAL A 233 5.96 8.07 -17.43
CA VAL A 233 5.57 9.44 -17.05
C VAL A 233 6.79 10.27 -16.65
N ILE A 234 7.67 9.74 -15.81
CA ILE A 234 8.91 10.42 -15.39
C ILE A 234 9.83 10.65 -16.60
N ALA A 235 9.90 9.68 -17.52
CA ALA A 235 10.72 9.82 -18.73
C ALA A 235 10.24 10.97 -19.63
N VAL A 236 8.93 11.10 -19.86
CA VAL A 236 8.37 12.24 -20.63
C VAL A 236 8.69 13.57 -19.95
N LEU A 237 8.47 13.67 -18.64
CA LEU A 237 8.73 14.92 -17.89
C LEU A 237 10.20 15.32 -17.89
N THR A 238 11.10 14.36 -18.14
CA THR A 238 12.55 14.58 -18.25
C THR A 238 13.04 14.66 -19.71
N GLY A 239 12.13 14.77 -20.70
CA GLY A 239 12.44 14.91 -22.12
C GLY A 239 12.94 13.64 -22.81
N ARG A 240 12.73 12.46 -22.21
CA ARG A 240 13.20 11.17 -22.73
C ARG A 240 12.04 10.37 -23.37
N GLU A 241 11.47 10.92 -24.44
CA GLU A 241 10.27 10.35 -25.08
C GLU A 241 10.45 8.91 -25.57
N ALA A 242 11.61 8.58 -26.14
CA ALA A 242 11.89 7.20 -26.57
C ALA A 242 11.85 6.20 -25.41
N ALA A 243 12.38 6.59 -24.25
CA ALA A 243 12.32 5.74 -23.04
C ALA A 243 10.89 5.64 -22.48
N ALA A 244 10.10 6.70 -22.53
CA ALA A 244 8.71 6.70 -22.16
C ALA A 244 7.90 5.73 -23.02
N ARG A 245 8.07 5.81 -24.35
CA ARG A 245 7.43 4.94 -25.32
C ARG A 245 7.76 3.46 -25.05
N ALA A 246 9.03 3.16 -24.85
CA ALA A 246 9.47 1.80 -24.54
C ALA A 246 8.85 1.28 -23.23
N SER A 247 8.81 2.09 -22.18
CA SER A 247 8.20 1.74 -20.90
C SER A 247 6.71 1.45 -21.04
N TRP A 248 5.95 2.31 -21.72
CA TRP A 248 4.50 2.11 -21.90
C TRP A 248 4.18 0.94 -22.84
N GLN A 249 4.98 0.72 -23.90
CA GLN A 249 4.84 -0.46 -24.75
C GLN A 249 5.05 -1.76 -23.96
N SER A 250 6.01 -1.78 -23.03
CA SER A 250 6.23 -2.93 -22.17
C SER A 250 5.02 -3.21 -21.25
N VAL A 251 4.33 -2.16 -20.76
CA VAL A 251 3.10 -2.32 -19.97
C VAL A 251 2.00 -3.02 -20.78
N LEU A 252 1.84 -2.68 -22.06
CA LEU A 252 0.86 -3.34 -22.95
C LEU A 252 1.13 -4.83 -23.13
N VAL A 253 2.42 -5.20 -23.17
CA VAL A 253 2.85 -6.60 -23.36
C VAL A 253 2.71 -7.40 -22.06
N LEU A 254 3.12 -6.82 -20.93
CA LEU A 254 3.19 -7.50 -19.65
C LEU A 254 1.83 -7.65 -18.96
N ALA A 255 0.92 -6.70 -19.16
CA ALA A 255 -0.39 -6.68 -18.50
C ALA A 255 -1.50 -6.24 -19.46
N PRO A 256 -1.74 -6.97 -20.55
CA PRO A 256 -2.74 -6.61 -21.56
C PRO A 256 -4.14 -6.51 -20.93
N GLY A 257 -4.85 -5.42 -21.25
CA GLY A 257 -6.21 -5.18 -20.71
C GLY A 257 -6.27 -4.69 -19.28
N SER A 258 -5.14 -4.51 -18.60
CA SER A 258 -5.10 -3.89 -17.26
C SER A 258 -5.46 -2.39 -17.34
N PRO A 259 -5.91 -1.78 -16.23
CA PRO A 259 -6.11 -0.34 -16.17
C PRO A 259 -4.85 0.46 -16.56
N GLN A 260 -3.66 -0.06 -16.21
CA GLN A 260 -2.38 0.53 -16.55
C GLN A 260 -2.10 0.46 -18.06
N ALA A 261 -2.46 -0.65 -18.71
CA ALA A 261 -2.32 -0.79 -20.17
C ALA A 261 -3.25 0.17 -20.91
N ILE A 262 -4.48 0.35 -20.45
CA ILE A 262 -5.41 1.33 -21.02
C ILE A 262 -4.81 2.73 -20.94
N THR A 263 -4.32 3.14 -19.75
CA THR A 263 -3.67 4.44 -19.56
C THR A 263 -2.40 4.59 -20.40
N ALA A 264 -1.59 3.53 -20.52
CA ALA A 264 -0.39 3.54 -21.35
C ALA A 264 -0.72 3.73 -22.85
N THR A 265 -1.83 3.14 -23.32
CA THR A 265 -2.32 3.35 -24.70
C THR A 265 -2.67 4.81 -24.95
N ASP A 266 -3.38 5.44 -24.01
CA ASP A 266 -3.75 6.85 -24.11
C ASP A 266 -2.50 7.77 -24.12
N TYR A 267 -1.49 7.46 -23.32
CA TYR A 267 -0.24 8.22 -23.30
C TYR A 267 0.59 8.04 -24.56
N LEU A 268 0.65 6.82 -25.12
CA LEU A 268 1.31 6.57 -26.39
C LEU A 268 0.64 7.35 -27.54
N ALA A 269 -0.70 7.39 -27.56
CA ALA A 269 -1.43 8.18 -28.55
C ALA A 269 -1.17 9.69 -28.44
N GLN A 270 -0.96 10.21 -27.21
CA GLN A 270 -0.63 11.62 -26.98
C GLN A 270 0.80 11.98 -27.42
N LEU A 271 1.74 11.05 -27.37
CA LEU A 271 3.09 11.26 -27.90
C LEU A 271 3.14 11.29 -29.45
N GLY A 272 2.10 10.80 -30.13
CA GLY A 272 2.08 10.65 -31.57
C GLY A 272 2.98 9.51 -32.07
N ASP A 273 3.12 9.40 -33.37
CA ASP A 273 3.98 8.39 -33.99
C ASP A 273 5.47 8.77 -33.84
N ALA A 274 6.33 7.75 -33.65
CA ALA A 274 7.76 7.96 -33.47
C ALA A 274 8.43 8.66 -34.67
N GLU A 275 7.91 8.44 -35.87
CA GLU A 275 8.37 9.04 -37.11
C GLU A 275 8.03 10.55 -37.18
N GLU A 276 6.85 10.95 -36.68
CA GLU A 276 6.44 12.37 -36.66
C GLU A 276 7.24 13.17 -35.61
N THR A 277 7.63 12.52 -34.50
CA THR A 277 8.46 13.15 -33.46
C THR A 277 9.90 13.35 -33.94
N ALA A 278 10.49 12.37 -34.61
CA ALA A 278 11.83 12.45 -35.19
C ALA A 278 11.92 13.55 -36.28
N ALA A 279 10.92 13.68 -37.12
CA ALA A 279 10.85 14.72 -38.15
C ALA A 279 10.76 16.13 -37.56
N ARG A 280 10.13 16.31 -36.40
CA ARG A 280 10.07 17.61 -35.71
C ARG A 280 11.38 17.98 -35.01
N GLU A 281 12.17 17.01 -34.57
CA GLU A 281 13.50 17.26 -33.99
C GLU A 281 14.52 17.64 -35.05
N GLU A 282 14.45 17.05 -36.26
CA GLU A 282 15.31 17.41 -37.40
C GLU A 282 15.02 18.81 -37.97
N ASP A 283 13.80 19.32 -37.84
CA ASP A 283 13.37 20.62 -38.36
C ASP A 283 13.55 21.77 -37.34
N SER A 284 14.09 21.49 -36.16
CA SER A 284 14.36 22.52 -35.15
C SER A 284 15.71 23.20 -35.43
N PRO A 285 15.74 24.53 -35.59
CA PRO A 285 17.01 25.25 -35.89
C PRO A 285 17.99 25.09 -34.72
N PRO A 286 19.30 24.92 -34.99
CA PRO A 286 20.34 24.83 -33.98
C PRO A 286 20.38 26.12 -33.16
N SER A 287 20.29 25.99 -31.83
CA SER A 287 20.36 27.08 -30.84
C SER A 287 21.76 27.66 -30.68
#